data_92a3ab48ffe3511f59cb06b29ef9e34a
#
_entry.id   92a3ab48ffe3511f59cb06b29ef9e34a
#
_cell.length_a   1.000
_cell.length_b   1.000
_cell.length_c   1.000
_cell.angle_alpha   90.00
_cell.angle_beta   90.00
_cell.angle_gamma   90.00
#
_symmetry.space_group_name_H-M   'P 1'
#
loop_
_entity.id
_entity.type
_entity.pdbx_description
1 polymer ?
#
loop_
_entity_poly.entity_id
_entity_poly.type
_entity_poly.pdbx_seq_one_letter_code
_entity_poly.pdbx_strand_id
1 'polypeptide(L)'
;MRRAGLIPLLCAVALAIAAPLAAAEAWSLEQLMHALGKQRSGRAHFVERKHLAILDAPVESSGELRFRAPDRLEKITLEPRPESLVLEGNTLTVVRGERRHVVQLSDYREIAAFIDSIRATLAGDRAALERTYATSLAGTPQSWTLTLLPRDPKMAEVVLRITISGSHAQLDGIEILQADGDSSVMEIVPERVAR
;
A
#
# COMPACT_ATOMS: atom_id res chain seq x y z
N MET A 1 27.76 85.64 -14.64
CA MET A 1 28.33 84.42 -15.24
C MET A 1 28.23 83.32 -14.21
N ARG A 2 27.20 82.44 -14.30
CA ARG A 2 27.02 81.27 -13.45
C ARG A 2 26.68 80.13 -14.36
N ARG A 3 27.57 79.09 -14.40
CA ARG A 3 27.42 77.90 -15.16
C ARG A 3 26.56 76.90 -14.35
N ALA A 4 25.44 76.47 -14.91
CA ALA A 4 24.61 75.42 -14.41
C ALA A 4 25.16 74.08 -14.89
N GLY A 5 25.52 73.19 -13.94
CA GLY A 5 25.94 71.83 -14.23
C GLY A 5 24.71 70.91 -14.29
N LEU A 6 24.52 70.24 -15.42
CA LEU A 6 23.55 69.15 -15.58
C LEU A 6 24.11 67.87 -14.94
N ILE A 7 23.37 67.27 -14.00
CA ILE A 7 23.60 65.93 -13.46
C ILE A 7 22.67 64.95 -14.20
N PRO A 8 23.16 63.96 -14.92
CA PRO A 8 22.30 62.94 -15.48
C PRO A 8 21.88 61.94 -14.41
N LEU A 9 20.58 61.84 -14.19
CA LEU A 9 19.92 60.80 -13.33
C LEU A 9 19.96 59.44 -14.01
N LEU A 10 20.84 58.54 -13.55
CA LEU A 10 20.94 57.15 -14.02
C LEU A 10 19.84 56.35 -13.33
N CYS A 11 18.70 56.06 -14.00
CA CYS A 11 17.68 55.11 -13.57
C CYS A 11 18.18 53.69 -13.83
N ALA A 12 18.67 53.02 -12.79
CA ALA A 12 18.95 51.59 -12.83
C ALA A 12 17.63 50.80 -12.70
N VAL A 13 17.13 50.29 -13.81
CA VAL A 13 15.99 49.35 -13.81
C VAL A 13 16.51 47.97 -13.36
N ALA A 14 16.25 47.63 -12.10
CA ALA A 14 16.50 46.30 -11.58
C ALA A 14 15.42 45.35 -12.12
N LEU A 15 15.75 44.58 -13.16
CA LEU A 15 14.92 43.48 -13.70
C LEU A 15 14.95 42.31 -12.71
N ALA A 16 13.96 42.23 -11.83
CA ALA A 16 13.79 41.08 -10.95
C ALA A 16 13.38 39.86 -11.80
N ILE A 17 14.33 38.97 -12.07
CA ILE A 17 14.08 37.69 -12.70
C ILE A 17 13.37 36.81 -11.65
N ALA A 18 12.03 36.76 -11.71
CA ALA A 18 11.25 35.78 -10.96
C ALA A 18 11.51 34.41 -11.58
N ALA A 19 12.41 33.64 -10.97
CA ALA A 19 12.58 32.23 -11.31
C ALA A 19 11.25 31.51 -11.02
N PRO A 20 10.69 30.74 -11.95
CA PRO A 20 9.52 29.93 -11.65
C PRO A 20 9.91 28.96 -10.53
N LEU A 21 9.20 29.01 -9.40
CA LEU A 21 9.22 27.90 -8.43
C LEU A 21 8.72 26.68 -9.21
N ALA A 22 9.63 25.79 -9.57
CA ALA A 22 9.25 24.47 -10.04
C ALA A 22 8.45 23.83 -8.90
N ALA A 23 7.13 23.76 -9.07
CA ALA A 23 6.27 23.02 -8.16
C ALA A 23 6.82 21.59 -8.13
N ALA A 24 7.35 21.16 -6.99
CA ALA A 24 7.76 19.78 -6.81
C ALA A 24 6.57 18.91 -7.19
N GLU A 25 6.77 18.03 -8.15
CA GLU A 25 5.71 17.14 -8.65
C GLU A 25 5.13 16.40 -7.46
N ALA A 26 3.83 16.59 -7.21
CA ALA A 26 3.17 15.98 -6.04
C ALA A 26 3.29 14.45 -6.14
N TRP A 27 3.62 13.80 -5.03
CA TRP A 27 3.69 12.35 -4.96
C TRP A 27 2.39 11.73 -5.46
N SER A 28 2.46 10.93 -6.52
CA SER A 28 1.30 10.40 -7.22
C SER A 28 1.18 8.89 -7.09
N LEU A 29 -0.05 8.37 -7.25
CA LEU A 29 -0.30 6.93 -7.30
C LEU A 29 0.53 6.24 -8.40
N GLU A 30 0.74 6.90 -9.53
CA GLU A 30 1.56 6.38 -10.62
C GLU A 30 3.02 6.19 -10.19
N GLN A 31 3.58 7.19 -9.51
CA GLN A 31 4.95 7.12 -8.98
C GLN A 31 5.09 6.03 -7.92
N LEU A 32 4.10 5.87 -7.02
CA LEU A 32 4.07 4.79 -6.03
C LEU A 32 4.03 3.43 -6.72
N MET A 33 3.09 3.21 -7.65
CA MET A 33 2.94 1.94 -8.36
C MET A 33 4.19 1.60 -9.16
N HIS A 34 4.80 2.58 -9.83
CA HIS A 34 6.08 2.39 -10.54
C HIS A 34 7.22 1.97 -9.59
N ALA A 35 7.28 2.55 -8.39
CA ALA A 35 8.29 2.21 -7.39
C ALA A 35 8.07 0.78 -6.84
N LEU A 36 6.84 0.42 -6.50
CA LEU A 36 6.48 -0.91 -6.00
C LEU A 36 6.71 -1.99 -7.06
N GLY A 37 6.32 -1.76 -8.31
CA GLY A 37 6.45 -2.71 -9.41
C GLY A 37 7.91 -3.09 -9.77
N LYS A 38 8.90 -2.32 -9.29
CA LYS A 38 10.33 -2.67 -9.43
C LYS A 38 10.76 -3.76 -8.45
N GLN A 39 10.00 -3.99 -7.38
CA GLN A 39 10.28 -5.01 -6.39
C GLN A 39 9.91 -6.38 -6.96
N ARG A 40 10.89 -7.27 -7.09
CA ARG A 40 10.68 -8.63 -7.63
C ARG A 40 10.44 -9.66 -6.54
N SER A 41 10.84 -9.38 -5.32
CA SER A 41 10.63 -10.23 -4.16
C SER A 41 10.80 -9.41 -2.88
N GLY A 42 10.18 -9.89 -1.80
CA GLY A 42 10.31 -9.30 -0.47
C GLY A 42 10.08 -10.34 0.61
N ARG A 43 10.68 -10.09 1.78
CA ARG A 43 10.40 -10.80 3.03
C ARG A 43 10.19 -9.80 4.13
N ALA A 44 9.27 -10.12 5.03
CA ALA A 44 8.96 -9.26 6.17
C ALA A 44 8.47 -10.11 7.34
N HIS A 45 8.61 -9.59 8.54
CA HIS A 45 7.86 -10.06 9.71
C HIS A 45 6.55 -9.28 9.81
N PHE A 46 5.52 -9.92 10.37
CA PHE A 46 4.26 -9.24 10.65
C PHE A 46 3.80 -9.49 12.08
N VAL A 47 3.06 -8.52 12.60
CA VAL A 47 2.18 -8.65 13.76
C VAL A 47 0.80 -8.17 13.33
N GLU A 48 -0.18 -9.02 13.49
CA GLU A 48 -1.58 -8.73 13.10
C GLU A 48 -2.47 -8.79 14.34
N ARG A 49 -3.30 -7.74 14.52
CA ARG A 49 -4.36 -7.65 15.52
C ARG A 49 -5.71 -7.63 14.82
N LYS A 50 -6.53 -8.64 15.09
CA LYS A 50 -7.90 -8.73 14.59
C LYS A 50 -8.88 -8.41 15.70
N HIS A 51 -9.67 -7.37 15.50
CA HIS A 51 -10.82 -7.07 16.33
C HIS A 51 -12.04 -7.74 15.70
N LEU A 52 -12.58 -8.73 16.39
CA LEU A 52 -13.82 -9.41 15.99
C LEU A 52 -14.96 -8.86 16.83
N ALA A 53 -16.04 -8.40 16.21
CA ALA A 53 -17.18 -7.76 16.88
C ALA A 53 -17.82 -8.62 17.97
N ILE A 54 -17.62 -9.93 17.91
CA ILE A 54 -18.12 -10.90 18.90
C ILE A 54 -17.16 -11.15 20.07
N LEU A 55 -15.96 -10.56 20.07
CA LEU A 55 -14.93 -10.78 21.10
C LEU A 55 -14.59 -9.49 21.82
N ASP A 56 -14.38 -9.56 23.13
CA ASP A 56 -14.01 -8.41 23.98
C ASP A 56 -12.53 -8.00 23.81
N ALA A 57 -11.68 -8.89 23.30
CA ALA A 57 -10.26 -8.63 23.12
C ALA A 57 -9.81 -9.01 21.70
N PRO A 58 -8.82 -8.31 21.13
CA PRO A 58 -8.29 -8.65 19.82
C PRO A 58 -7.57 -10.01 19.81
N VAL A 59 -7.63 -10.67 18.68
CA VAL A 59 -6.83 -11.87 18.41
C VAL A 59 -5.52 -11.42 17.77
N GLU A 60 -4.40 -11.70 18.44
CA GLU A 60 -3.08 -11.38 17.91
C GLU A 60 -2.45 -12.59 17.22
N SER A 61 -1.74 -12.34 16.13
CA SER A 61 -0.94 -13.33 15.44
C SER A 61 0.34 -12.70 14.88
N SER A 62 1.40 -13.49 14.75
CA SER A 62 2.66 -13.02 14.19
C SER A 62 3.33 -14.09 13.34
N GLY A 63 4.27 -13.66 12.48
CA GLY A 63 4.98 -14.57 11.60
C GLY A 63 5.70 -13.85 10.46
N GLU A 64 5.75 -14.51 9.32
CA GLU A 64 6.49 -14.08 8.15
C GLU A 64 5.58 -13.85 6.94
N LEU A 65 5.91 -12.84 6.15
CA LEU A 65 5.35 -12.58 4.83
C LEU A 65 6.44 -12.76 3.78
N ARG A 66 6.07 -13.36 2.66
CA ARG A 66 6.96 -13.48 1.51
C ARG A 66 6.20 -13.12 0.24
N PHE A 67 6.84 -12.36 -0.60
CA PHE A 67 6.36 -12.00 -1.94
C PHE A 67 7.39 -12.40 -2.98
N ARG A 68 6.91 -12.93 -4.10
CA ARG A 68 7.71 -13.15 -5.32
C ARG A 68 6.84 -12.86 -6.54
N ALA A 69 7.28 -11.86 -7.30
CA ALA A 69 6.60 -11.48 -8.53
C ALA A 69 6.57 -12.66 -9.53
N PRO A 70 5.52 -12.78 -10.36
CA PRO A 70 4.45 -11.79 -10.47
C PRO A 70 3.33 -11.93 -9.43
N ASP A 71 3.11 -13.11 -8.85
CA ASP A 71 1.83 -13.44 -8.21
C ASP A 71 1.90 -14.39 -7.00
N ARG A 72 3.10 -14.69 -6.50
CA ARG A 72 3.25 -15.56 -5.35
C ARG A 72 3.31 -14.77 -4.05
N LEU A 73 2.35 -15.03 -3.16
CA LEU A 73 2.27 -14.48 -1.81
C LEU A 73 2.26 -15.63 -0.80
N GLU A 74 3.01 -15.47 0.28
CA GLU A 74 3.01 -16.42 1.40
C GLU A 74 2.83 -15.64 2.70
N LYS A 75 1.89 -16.10 3.54
CA LYS A 75 1.76 -15.69 4.93
C LYS A 75 1.97 -16.93 5.81
N ILE A 76 3.03 -16.92 6.60
CA ILE A 76 3.40 -18.00 7.50
C ILE A 76 3.17 -17.49 8.92
N THR A 77 2.05 -17.84 9.52
CA THR A 77 1.76 -17.55 10.92
C THR A 77 2.54 -18.53 11.80
N LEU A 78 3.26 -18.01 12.77
CA LEU A 78 4.04 -18.77 13.74
C LEU A 78 3.30 -18.84 15.08
N GLU A 79 2.74 -17.72 15.52
CA GLU A 79 1.99 -17.59 16.76
C GLU A 79 0.57 -17.04 16.49
N PRO A 80 -0.45 -17.42 17.28
CA PRO A 80 -0.43 -18.40 18.39
C PRO A 80 -0.51 -19.86 17.90
N ARG A 81 -0.87 -20.08 16.64
CA ARG A 81 -0.98 -21.42 16.04
C ARG A 81 -0.36 -21.41 14.65
N PRO A 82 0.57 -22.33 14.37
CA PRO A 82 1.19 -22.39 13.06
C PRO A 82 0.16 -22.61 11.94
N GLU A 83 0.24 -21.73 10.94
CA GLU A 83 -0.56 -21.78 9.72
C GLU A 83 0.26 -21.28 8.55
N SER A 84 0.14 -21.90 7.39
CA SER A 84 0.72 -21.40 6.15
C SER A 84 -0.37 -21.15 5.12
N LEU A 85 -0.38 -19.95 4.57
CA LEU A 85 -1.19 -19.54 3.43
C LEU A 85 -0.24 -19.28 2.26
N VAL A 86 -0.41 -20.03 1.18
CA VAL A 86 0.37 -19.83 -0.04
C VAL A 86 -0.58 -19.60 -1.20
N LEU A 87 -0.49 -18.39 -1.76
CA LEU A 87 -1.16 -18.02 -3.00
C LEU A 87 -0.19 -18.15 -4.16
N GLU A 88 -0.62 -18.79 -5.23
CA GLU A 88 0.09 -18.84 -6.50
C GLU A 88 -0.93 -18.82 -7.65
N GLY A 89 -0.91 -17.77 -8.45
CA GLY A 89 -1.96 -17.55 -9.46
C GLY A 89 -3.34 -17.44 -8.81
N ASN A 90 -4.25 -18.32 -9.20
CA ASN A 90 -5.61 -18.41 -8.66
C ASN A 90 -5.77 -19.44 -7.52
N THR A 91 -4.69 -20.11 -7.13
CA THR A 91 -4.73 -21.20 -6.16
C THR A 91 -4.24 -20.74 -4.80
N LEU A 92 -5.10 -20.83 -3.78
CA LEU A 92 -4.76 -20.62 -2.39
C LEU A 92 -4.62 -21.98 -1.69
N THR A 93 -3.44 -22.26 -1.17
CA THR A 93 -3.18 -23.43 -0.32
C THR A 93 -3.12 -22.99 1.14
N VAL A 94 -3.92 -23.61 1.99
CA VAL A 94 -3.96 -23.41 3.44
C VAL A 94 -3.47 -24.67 4.15
N VAL A 95 -2.47 -24.55 5.00
CA VAL A 95 -1.94 -25.67 5.80
C VAL A 95 -2.05 -25.31 7.29
N ARG A 96 -2.74 -26.15 8.05
CA ARG A 96 -2.88 -26.06 9.52
C ARG A 96 -2.58 -27.43 10.14
N GLY A 97 -1.42 -27.58 10.75
CA GLY A 97 -0.93 -28.88 11.21
C GLY A 97 -0.83 -29.86 10.04
N GLU A 98 -1.49 -31.03 10.15
CA GLU A 98 -1.52 -32.02 9.08
C GLU A 98 -2.61 -31.78 8.01
N ARG A 99 -3.49 -30.81 8.23
CA ARG A 99 -4.60 -30.50 7.31
C ARG A 99 -4.15 -29.56 6.23
N ARG A 100 -4.36 -29.98 4.98
CA ARG A 100 -4.11 -29.15 3.79
C ARG A 100 -5.43 -28.97 3.03
N HIS A 101 -5.77 -27.71 2.76
CA HIS A 101 -6.91 -27.32 1.93
C HIS A 101 -6.38 -26.52 0.73
N VAL A 102 -6.93 -26.83 -0.44
CA VAL A 102 -6.62 -26.10 -1.68
C VAL A 102 -7.91 -25.52 -2.20
N VAL A 103 -7.90 -24.21 -2.44
CA VAL A 103 -9.07 -23.43 -2.81
C VAL A 103 -8.75 -22.64 -4.09
N GLN A 104 -9.70 -22.58 -5.01
CA GLN A 104 -9.62 -21.66 -6.13
C GLN A 104 -10.21 -20.32 -5.73
N LEU A 105 -9.45 -19.23 -5.86
CA LEU A 105 -9.91 -17.88 -5.47
C LEU A 105 -11.14 -17.44 -6.27
N SER A 106 -11.28 -17.91 -7.52
CA SER A 106 -12.44 -17.61 -8.36
C SER A 106 -13.77 -18.03 -7.73
N ASP A 107 -13.75 -18.99 -6.80
CA ASP A 107 -14.95 -19.48 -6.13
C ASP A 107 -15.36 -18.59 -4.94
N TYR A 108 -14.48 -17.64 -4.54
CA TYR A 108 -14.65 -16.74 -3.39
C TYR A 108 -14.35 -15.30 -3.78
N ARG A 109 -15.27 -14.68 -4.50
CA ARG A 109 -15.08 -13.37 -5.16
C ARG A 109 -14.61 -12.25 -4.23
N GLU A 110 -15.14 -12.18 -3.01
CA GLU A 110 -14.82 -11.15 -2.03
C GLU A 110 -13.39 -11.32 -1.51
N ILE A 111 -12.99 -12.57 -1.20
CA ILE A 111 -11.62 -12.91 -0.79
C ILE A 111 -10.65 -12.69 -1.94
N ALA A 112 -11.05 -13.10 -3.16
CA ALA A 112 -10.25 -12.89 -4.36
C ALA A 112 -9.96 -11.40 -4.58
N ALA A 113 -10.97 -10.54 -4.51
CA ALA A 113 -10.81 -9.10 -4.71
C ALA A 113 -9.86 -8.47 -3.68
N PHE A 114 -9.96 -8.86 -2.40
CA PHE A 114 -9.03 -8.43 -1.36
C PHE A 114 -7.58 -8.86 -1.66
N ILE A 115 -7.36 -10.14 -1.94
CA ILE A 115 -6.03 -10.68 -2.26
C ILE A 115 -5.46 -10.02 -3.53
N ASP A 116 -6.30 -9.81 -4.54
CA ASP A 116 -5.92 -9.15 -5.79
C ASP A 116 -5.52 -7.69 -5.58
N SER A 117 -6.11 -7.00 -4.59
CA SER A 117 -5.70 -5.64 -4.26
C SER A 117 -4.27 -5.57 -3.73
N ILE A 118 -3.90 -6.51 -2.84
CA ILE A 118 -2.53 -6.61 -2.30
C ILE A 118 -1.56 -6.99 -3.42
N ARG A 119 -1.92 -7.99 -4.24
CA ARG A 119 -1.12 -8.44 -5.37
C ARG A 119 -0.89 -7.32 -6.39
N ALA A 120 -1.95 -6.60 -6.78
CA ALA A 120 -1.88 -5.48 -7.70
C ALA A 120 -1.00 -4.35 -7.13
N THR A 121 -1.11 -4.06 -5.84
CA THR A 121 -0.27 -3.07 -5.16
C THR A 121 1.20 -3.46 -5.21
N LEU A 122 1.54 -4.69 -4.82
CA LEU A 122 2.92 -5.20 -4.83
C LEU A 122 3.50 -5.32 -6.23
N ALA A 123 2.67 -5.64 -7.23
CA ALA A 123 3.05 -5.70 -8.63
C ALA A 123 3.13 -4.33 -9.31
N GLY A 124 2.66 -3.27 -8.65
CA GLY A 124 2.56 -1.93 -9.23
C GLY A 124 1.51 -1.82 -10.35
N ASP A 125 0.53 -2.73 -10.38
CA ASP A 125 -0.55 -2.74 -11.37
C ASP A 125 -1.68 -1.79 -10.97
N ARG A 126 -1.46 -0.50 -11.25
CA ARG A 126 -2.43 0.56 -11.03
C ARG A 126 -3.78 0.27 -11.71
N ALA A 127 -3.74 -0.20 -12.95
CA ALA A 127 -4.96 -0.42 -13.73
C ALA A 127 -5.83 -1.53 -13.11
N ALA A 128 -5.22 -2.63 -12.63
CA ALA A 128 -5.94 -3.68 -11.92
C ALA A 128 -6.57 -3.14 -10.64
N LEU A 129 -5.83 -2.32 -9.87
CA LEU A 129 -6.31 -1.75 -8.63
C LEU A 129 -7.51 -0.80 -8.84
N GLU A 130 -7.40 0.14 -9.80
CA GLU A 130 -8.45 1.13 -10.10
C GLU A 130 -9.70 0.52 -10.75
N ARG A 131 -9.62 -0.67 -11.34
CA ARG A 131 -10.83 -1.39 -11.81
C ARG A 131 -11.71 -1.83 -10.65
N THR A 132 -11.12 -2.25 -9.55
CA THR A 132 -11.84 -2.84 -8.40
C THR A 132 -12.13 -1.81 -7.31
N TYR A 133 -11.25 -0.82 -7.14
CA TYR A 133 -11.33 0.16 -6.05
C TYR A 133 -11.30 1.60 -6.54
N ALA A 134 -12.00 2.46 -5.83
CA ALA A 134 -11.69 3.88 -5.81
C ALA A 134 -10.46 4.09 -4.92
N THR A 135 -9.42 4.70 -5.47
CA THR A 135 -8.12 4.83 -4.82
C THR A 135 -7.86 6.27 -4.41
N SER A 136 -7.23 6.46 -3.25
CA SER A 136 -6.76 7.76 -2.78
C SER A 136 -5.38 7.59 -2.15
N LEU A 137 -4.40 8.39 -2.59
CA LEU A 137 -3.06 8.42 -2.05
C LEU A 137 -2.83 9.73 -1.29
N ALA A 138 -2.30 9.62 -0.07
CA ALA A 138 -1.91 10.75 0.76
C ALA A 138 -0.45 10.58 1.23
N GLY A 139 0.20 11.70 1.58
CA GLY A 139 1.56 11.69 2.13
C GLY A 139 2.65 12.02 1.12
N THR A 140 3.84 11.51 1.38
CA THR A 140 5.07 11.72 0.61
C THR A 140 5.75 10.38 0.31
N PRO A 141 6.80 10.31 -0.52
CA PRO A 141 7.55 9.06 -0.71
C PRO A 141 8.06 8.43 0.59
N GLN A 142 8.39 9.23 1.60
CA GLN A 142 8.93 8.77 2.88
C GLN A 142 7.86 8.20 3.82
N SER A 143 6.60 8.62 3.65
CA SER A 143 5.47 8.14 4.45
C SER A 143 4.19 8.36 3.67
N TRP A 144 3.60 7.31 3.15
CA TRP A 144 2.41 7.35 2.32
C TRP A 144 1.31 6.43 2.84
N THR A 145 0.09 6.78 2.49
CA THR A 145 -1.09 5.99 2.79
C THR A 145 -1.95 5.88 1.53
N LEU A 146 -2.21 4.66 1.10
CA LEU A 146 -3.08 4.31 0.00
C LEU A 146 -4.39 3.77 0.55
N THR A 147 -5.49 4.46 0.29
CA THR A 147 -6.84 4.04 0.69
C THR A 147 -7.57 3.45 -0.51
N LEU A 148 -8.19 2.30 -0.32
CA LEU A 148 -8.94 1.55 -1.30
C LEU A 148 -10.39 1.39 -0.83
N LEU A 149 -11.33 1.90 -1.60
CA LEU A 149 -12.77 1.73 -1.35
C LEU A 149 -13.36 0.88 -2.46
N PRO A 150 -14.04 -0.23 -2.14
CA PRO A 150 -14.66 -1.08 -3.15
C PRO A 150 -15.60 -0.30 -4.08
N ARG A 151 -15.54 -0.57 -5.38
CA ARG A 151 -16.50 0.00 -6.37
C ARG A 151 -17.73 -0.86 -6.52
N ASP A 152 -17.60 -2.16 -6.33
CA ASP A 152 -18.73 -3.11 -6.39
C ASP A 152 -19.51 -3.06 -5.07
N PRO A 153 -20.82 -2.74 -5.08
CA PRO A 153 -21.66 -2.73 -3.87
C PRO A 153 -21.66 -4.06 -3.11
N LYS A 154 -21.62 -5.20 -3.80
CA LYS A 154 -21.57 -6.52 -3.15
C LYS A 154 -20.27 -6.73 -2.39
N MET A 155 -19.16 -6.22 -2.90
CA MET A 155 -17.90 -6.26 -2.19
C MET A 155 -17.91 -5.31 -0.99
N ALA A 156 -18.59 -4.16 -1.10
CA ALA A 156 -18.76 -3.22 0.00
C ALA A 156 -19.64 -3.77 1.15
N GLU A 157 -20.47 -4.80 0.89
CA GLU A 157 -21.19 -5.54 1.93
C GLU A 157 -20.26 -6.40 2.80
N VAL A 158 -19.02 -6.64 2.36
CA VAL A 158 -18.01 -7.43 3.09
C VAL A 158 -16.86 -6.56 3.57
N VAL A 159 -16.27 -5.76 2.69
CA VAL A 159 -15.12 -4.90 2.99
C VAL A 159 -15.48 -3.46 2.74
N LEU A 160 -15.42 -2.62 3.78
CA LEU A 160 -15.70 -1.19 3.67
C LEU A 160 -14.49 -0.41 3.17
N ARG A 161 -13.29 -0.76 3.66
CA ARG A 161 -12.05 -0.05 3.35
C ARG A 161 -10.84 -0.93 3.57
N ILE A 162 -9.85 -0.77 2.70
CA ILE A 162 -8.49 -1.25 2.89
C ILE A 162 -7.58 -0.03 2.92
N THR A 163 -6.70 0.05 3.91
CA THR A 163 -5.68 1.09 4.02
C THR A 163 -4.31 0.42 3.99
N ILE A 164 -3.45 0.82 3.07
CA ILE A 164 -2.09 0.33 2.95
C ILE A 164 -1.16 1.50 3.24
N SER A 165 -0.28 1.35 4.20
CA SER A 165 0.73 2.35 4.54
C SER A 165 2.14 1.85 4.19
N GLY A 166 3.04 2.81 3.94
CA GLY A 166 4.41 2.44 3.61
C GLY A 166 5.37 3.60 3.50
N SER A 167 6.61 3.25 3.21
CA SER A 167 7.72 4.18 3.01
C SER A 167 8.51 3.77 1.77
N HIS A 168 8.77 4.72 0.87
CA HIS A 168 9.40 4.47 -0.43
C HIS A 168 8.68 3.36 -1.21
N ALA A 169 9.37 2.24 -1.50
CA ALA A 169 8.81 1.06 -2.17
C ALA A 169 8.59 -0.11 -1.19
N GLN A 170 8.32 0.17 0.07
CA GLN A 170 8.09 -0.83 1.12
C GLN A 170 6.72 -0.62 1.75
N LEU A 171 6.05 -1.71 2.09
CA LEU A 171 4.81 -1.70 2.87
C LEU A 171 5.16 -1.81 4.35
N ASP A 172 4.59 -0.91 5.15
CA ASP A 172 4.79 -0.86 6.60
C ASP A 172 3.53 -1.31 7.36
N GLY A 173 2.36 -1.31 6.71
CA GLY A 173 1.12 -1.75 7.33
C GLY A 173 -0.03 -1.96 6.37
N ILE A 174 -1.00 -2.78 6.81
CA ILE A 174 -2.28 -3.00 6.13
C ILE A 174 -3.38 -2.99 7.18
N GLU A 175 -4.41 -2.17 6.94
CA GLU A 175 -5.64 -2.16 7.73
C GLU A 175 -6.83 -2.56 6.87
N ILE A 176 -7.72 -3.36 7.42
CA ILE A 176 -8.96 -3.78 6.77
C ILE A 176 -10.11 -3.48 7.72
N LEU A 177 -11.12 -2.77 7.21
CA LEU A 177 -12.39 -2.57 7.90
C LEU A 177 -13.48 -3.31 7.15
N GLN A 178 -14.17 -4.21 7.84
CA GLN A 178 -15.26 -5.02 7.30
C GLN A 178 -16.63 -4.44 7.64
N ALA A 179 -17.64 -4.82 6.90
CA ALA A 179 -18.99 -4.30 7.05
C ALA A 179 -19.72 -4.84 8.30
N ASP A 180 -19.30 -6.01 8.79
CA ASP A 180 -19.82 -6.65 10.01
C ASP A 180 -19.25 -6.07 11.31
N GLY A 181 -18.34 -5.09 11.20
CA GLY A 181 -17.67 -4.44 12.33
C GLY A 181 -16.33 -5.08 12.68
N ASP A 182 -15.94 -6.16 12.03
CA ASP A 182 -14.61 -6.73 12.19
C ASP A 182 -13.55 -5.82 11.57
N SER A 183 -12.37 -5.85 12.15
CA SER A 183 -11.22 -5.14 11.58
C SER A 183 -9.92 -5.89 11.81
N SER A 184 -8.94 -5.67 10.94
CA SER A 184 -7.60 -6.20 11.07
C SER A 184 -6.59 -5.09 10.85
N VAL A 185 -5.59 -5.02 11.73
CA VAL A 185 -4.43 -4.14 11.61
C VAL A 185 -3.19 -5.01 11.60
N MET A 186 -2.44 -4.95 10.52
CA MET A 186 -1.18 -5.67 10.35
C MET A 186 -0.03 -4.69 10.25
N GLU A 187 0.91 -4.78 11.18
CA GLU A 187 2.20 -4.10 11.11
C GLU A 187 3.19 -5.00 10.36
N ILE A 188 3.97 -4.41 9.44
CA ILE A 188 4.89 -5.13 8.57
C ILE A 188 6.29 -4.53 8.74
N VAL A 189 7.25 -5.37 9.10
CA VAL A 189 8.66 -4.99 9.26
C VAL A 189 9.48 -5.73 8.21
N PRO A 190 9.89 -5.05 7.11
CA PRO A 190 10.69 -5.66 6.06
C PRO A 190 12.03 -6.21 6.58
N GLU A 191 12.41 -7.39 6.12
CA GLU A 191 13.75 -7.91 6.37
C GLU A 191 14.77 -7.13 5.54
N ARG A 192 15.82 -6.63 6.21
CA ARG A 192 16.95 -6.01 5.52
C ARG A 192 17.78 -7.12 4.87
N VAL A 193 17.78 -7.17 3.55
CA VAL A 193 18.76 -7.99 2.84
C VAL A 193 20.14 -7.37 3.11
N ALA A 194 20.96 -8.06 3.88
CA ALA A 194 22.37 -7.68 4.02
C ALA A 194 22.99 -7.74 2.61
N ARG A 195 23.53 -6.59 2.17
CA ARG A 195 24.28 -6.47 0.91
C ARG A 195 25.67 -7.04 1.08
#